data_a5aa9bcd12d096f02ff852d9b00e5f33
#
_entry.id   a5aa9bcd12d096f02ff852d9b00e5f33
#
_cell.length_a   1.000
_cell.length_b   1.000
_cell.length_c   1.000
_cell.angle_alpha   90.00
_cell.angle_beta   90.00
_cell.angle_gamma   90.00
#
_symmetry.space_group_name_H-M   'P 1'
#
loop_
_entity.id
_entity.type
_entity.pdbx_description
1 polymer ?
#
loop_
_entity_poly.entity_id
_entity_poly.type
_entity_poly.pdbx_seq_one_letter_code
_entity_poly.pdbx_strand_id
1 'polypeptide(L)'
;QGFAGENAIMRLYENLPSQNYNYNAYASGWAPIHNQQFHNRTNTIYDGYAWYYYYQLIGQANTIIARIDAAAGSESDKKFIKAAALAFRAYSYEKLIHYYCYRWQDSNNGASQGVVLRLDESTGDAPFATLAETVDQIYKDCQEAITLFGESGIDRPASEVWIPNANVAHAVYARAALFRQDYQTALDQAKLAKQGYPLMSNADYKAGFCEPTSEWIMGSYGDASENNWYWSYGTQGACNGYYATAEGNNTGAGTIGHELISRIPNNDARKQNFLTEDKFPNLDLTKESPYYYTYGILGWEDDDIYAQADSIVKAHAVKGLNAPYQAGFYYLDANLKFFVTDQPGVSYLPFIRSSEMVLIEAEANYFLGKTAEAQAALVELNATSGRNPEYTCTKTGEELLSEIQDYRCLELWGEGFEWSDFKRWNKAVVRKSFAEGGNAHTSVAITIKPEDGNKWTWGVPLNETDYNADATAPKIN
;
A
#
# COMPACT_ATOMS: atom_id res chain seq x y z
N GLN A 1 5.19 9.31 -19.74
CA GLN A 1 3.94 10.04 -19.83
C GLN A 1 3.01 9.66 -18.69
N GLY A 2 2.66 10.60 -17.83
CA GLY A 2 1.43 10.60 -17.06
C GLY A 2 1.31 9.75 -15.81
N PHE A 3 2.26 8.90 -15.48
CA PHE A 3 2.25 8.17 -14.21
C PHE A 3 2.98 8.96 -13.12
N ALA A 4 2.46 8.90 -11.89
CA ALA A 4 2.94 9.66 -10.74
C ALA A 4 3.89 8.83 -9.84
N GLY A 5 4.75 8.01 -10.41
CA GLY A 5 5.70 7.22 -9.64
C GLY A 5 5.03 6.21 -8.70
N GLU A 6 5.55 6.08 -7.50
CA GLU A 6 5.04 5.19 -6.45
C GLU A 6 3.54 5.39 -6.17
N ASN A 7 3.05 6.63 -6.24
CA ASN A 7 1.64 6.97 -6.03
C ASN A 7 0.70 6.21 -6.99
N ALA A 8 1.08 6.12 -8.27
CA ALA A 8 0.31 5.36 -9.25
C ALA A 8 0.45 3.84 -9.03
N ILE A 9 1.64 3.38 -8.64
CA ILE A 9 1.90 1.97 -8.37
C ILE A 9 1.05 1.50 -7.18
N MET A 10 1.04 2.22 -6.06
CA MET A 10 0.19 1.91 -4.91
C MET A 10 -1.27 1.69 -5.33
N ARG A 11 -1.78 2.54 -6.22
CA ARG A 11 -3.15 2.44 -6.67
C ARG A 11 -3.38 1.29 -7.64
N LEU A 12 -2.55 1.19 -8.68
CA LEU A 12 -2.79 0.26 -9.80
C LEU A 12 -2.39 -1.18 -9.48
N TYR A 13 -1.34 -1.37 -8.68
CA TYR A 13 -0.80 -2.70 -8.41
C TYR A 13 -1.27 -3.28 -7.08
N GLU A 14 -1.68 -2.44 -6.13
CA GLU A 14 -2.06 -2.87 -4.80
C GLU A 14 -3.53 -2.62 -4.48
N ASN A 15 -3.98 -1.35 -4.53
CA ASN A 15 -5.32 -1.00 -4.05
C ASN A 15 -6.41 -1.53 -4.98
N LEU A 16 -6.34 -1.23 -6.28
CA LEU A 16 -7.41 -1.61 -7.21
C LEU A 16 -7.61 -3.13 -7.34
N PRO A 17 -6.57 -3.99 -7.42
CA PRO A 17 -6.78 -5.43 -7.51
C PRO A 17 -7.10 -6.11 -6.17
N SER A 18 -7.10 -5.38 -5.06
CA SER A 18 -7.36 -5.92 -3.72
C SER A 18 -8.84 -6.23 -3.47
N GLN A 19 -9.14 -6.82 -2.29
CA GLN A 19 -10.50 -7.13 -1.87
C GLN A 19 -11.22 -5.94 -1.27
N ASN A 20 -10.53 -5.20 -0.41
CA ASN A 20 -11.15 -4.19 0.46
C ASN A 20 -11.00 -2.76 -0.06
N TYR A 21 -10.50 -2.56 -1.27
CA TYR A 21 -10.54 -1.26 -1.95
C TYR A 21 -11.46 -1.35 -3.15
N ASN A 22 -12.70 -0.96 -2.96
CA ASN A 22 -13.69 -1.00 -4.02
C ASN A 22 -13.75 0.35 -4.75
N TYR A 23 -13.99 0.27 -6.03
CA TYR A 23 -14.14 1.40 -6.90
C TYR A 23 -15.59 1.51 -7.34
N ASN A 24 -16.13 2.71 -7.35
CA ASN A 24 -17.51 2.87 -7.76
C ASN A 24 -17.68 2.88 -9.29
N ALA A 25 -18.90 2.69 -9.72
CA ALA A 25 -19.26 2.33 -11.07
C ALA A 25 -18.90 3.30 -12.18
N TYR A 26 -18.83 4.57 -11.87
CA TYR A 26 -18.60 5.57 -12.91
C TYR A 26 -17.20 5.49 -13.53
N ALA A 27 -16.34 4.74 -12.92
CA ALA A 27 -14.98 4.61 -13.37
C ALA A 27 -14.68 3.24 -14.00
N SER A 28 -15.61 2.77 -14.79
CA SER A 28 -15.55 1.48 -15.49
C SER A 28 -14.25 1.18 -16.24
N GLY A 29 -13.46 2.18 -16.61
CA GLY A 29 -12.15 2.01 -17.24
C GLY A 29 -11.12 1.25 -16.38
N TRP A 30 -11.32 1.18 -15.05
CA TRP A 30 -10.43 0.49 -14.12
C TRP A 30 -10.85 -0.96 -13.81
N ALA A 31 -12.04 -1.37 -14.20
CA ALA A 31 -12.52 -2.74 -13.99
C ALA A 31 -11.53 -3.84 -14.45
N PRO A 32 -10.83 -3.72 -15.59
CA PRO A 32 -9.82 -4.71 -15.98
C PRO A 32 -8.66 -4.85 -14.99
N ILE A 33 -8.27 -3.79 -14.29
CA ILE A 33 -7.23 -3.83 -13.26
C ILE A 33 -7.78 -4.47 -11.99
N HIS A 34 -8.96 -4.03 -11.52
CA HIS A 34 -9.65 -4.68 -10.41
C HIS A 34 -9.80 -6.19 -10.61
N ASN A 35 -10.16 -6.59 -11.81
CA ASN A 35 -10.41 -7.99 -12.15
C ASN A 35 -9.14 -8.74 -12.56
N GLN A 36 -7.96 -8.16 -12.33
CA GLN A 36 -6.65 -8.74 -12.61
C GLN A 36 -6.48 -9.22 -14.07
N GLN A 37 -7.17 -8.59 -15.01
CA GLN A 37 -7.13 -8.99 -16.43
C GLN A 37 -5.82 -8.59 -17.12
N PHE A 38 -5.06 -7.66 -16.55
CA PHE A 38 -3.77 -7.22 -17.10
C PHE A 38 -2.57 -7.97 -16.53
N HIS A 39 -2.73 -8.74 -15.46
CA HIS A 39 -1.62 -9.43 -14.80
C HIS A 39 -0.89 -10.42 -15.72
N ASN A 40 -1.60 -11.04 -16.66
CA ASN A 40 -1.04 -11.99 -17.62
C ASN A 40 -0.62 -11.36 -18.95
N ARG A 41 -0.69 -10.03 -19.08
CA ARG A 41 -0.27 -9.34 -20.29
C ARG A 41 1.15 -8.81 -20.09
N THR A 42 1.95 -8.81 -21.13
CA THR A 42 3.36 -8.41 -21.10
C THR A 42 3.68 -7.24 -22.03
N ASN A 43 2.65 -6.66 -22.67
CA ASN A 43 2.78 -5.63 -23.70
C ASN A 43 1.89 -4.41 -23.43
N THR A 44 1.45 -4.21 -22.20
CA THR A 44 0.66 -3.03 -21.82
C THR A 44 1.53 -2.06 -21.01
N ILE A 45 1.09 -0.81 -20.89
CA ILE A 45 1.73 0.15 -20.00
C ILE A 45 1.52 -0.23 -18.52
N TYR A 46 0.50 -1.02 -18.22
CA TYR A 46 0.13 -1.39 -16.85
C TYR A 46 0.98 -2.51 -16.27
N ASP A 47 1.42 -3.46 -17.07
CA ASP A 47 2.32 -4.53 -16.62
C ASP A 47 3.78 -4.05 -16.52
N GLY A 48 4.18 -3.13 -17.39
CA GLY A 48 5.55 -2.64 -17.46
C GLY A 48 5.86 -1.49 -16.51
N TYR A 49 4.86 -0.77 -16.01
CA TYR A 49 5.12 0.49 -15.34
C TYR A 49 5.97 0.35 -14.06
N ALA A 50 5.60 -0.54 -13.15
CA ALA A 50 6.37 -0.76 -11.92
C ALA A 50 7.76 -1.32 -12.21
N TRP A 51 7.90 -2.22 -13.22
CA TRP A 51 9.18 -2.73 -13.67
C TRP A 51 10.14 -1.61 -14.05
N TYR A 52 9.74 -0.74 -15.00
CA TYR A 52 10.59 0.36 -15.47
C TYR A 52 10.86 1.40 -14.39
N TYR A 53 9.87 1.72 -13.58
CA TYR A 53 10.03 2.68 -12.51
C TYR A 53 11.09 2.24 -11.49
N TYR A 54 11.00 1.00 -11.00
CA TYR A 54 11.96 0.52 -10.01
C TYR A 54 13.33 0.25 -10.61
N TYR A 55 13.43 -0.23 -11.85
CA TYR A 55 14.74 -0.35 -12.51
C TYR A 55 15.40 1.00 -12.81
N GLN A 56 14.62 2.04 -13.04
CA GLN A 56 15.17 3.39 -13.14
C GLN A 56 15.76 3.86 -11.81
N LEU A 57 15.09 3.61 -10.67
CA LEU A 57 15.64 3.89 -9.34
C LEU A 57 16.89 3.05 -9.05
N ILE A 58 16.90 1.78 -9.41
CA ILE A 58 18.06 0.89 -9.27
C ILE A 58 19.25 1.43 -10.06
N GLY A 59 19.05 1.85 -11.30
CA GLY A 59 20.10 2.41 -12.13
C GLY A 59 20.69 3.70 -11.55
N GLN A 60 19.86 4.58 -11.01
CA GLN A 60 20.32 5.79 -10.32
C GLN A 60 21.08 5.46 -9.04
N ALA A 61 20.58 4.51 -8.23
CA ALA A 61 21.26 4.05 -7.03
C ALA A 61 22.64 3.45 -7.37
N ASN A 62 22.73 2.62 -8.40
CA ASN A 62 24.00 2.04 -8.85
C ASN A 62 25.03 3.11 -9.25
N THR A 63 24.58 4.16 -9.95
CA THR A 63 25.46 5.28 -10.30
C THR A 63 26.01 6.00 -9.07
N ILE A 64 25.16 6.25 -8.06
CA ILE A 64 25.60 6.84 -6.80
C ILE A 64 26.59 5.91 -6.09
N ILE A 65 26.25 4.63 -5.92
CA ILE A 65 27.08 3.64 -5.22
C ILE A 65 28.47 3.52 -5.87
N ALA A 66 28.54 3.51 -7.21
CA ALA A 66 29.78 3.38 -7.95
C ALA A 66 30.68 4.63 -7.86
N ARG A 67 30.12 5.82 -7.71
CA ARG A 67 30.87 7.08 -7.87
C ARG A 67 31.06 7.88 -6.59
N ILE A 68 30.28 7.62 -5.54
CA ILE A 68 30.26 8.46 -4.34
C ILE A 68 31.60 8.51 -3.63
N ASP A 69 32.35 7.41 -3.60
CA ASP A 69 33.63 7.32 -2.88
C ASP A 69 34.69 8.28 -3.49
N ALA A 70 34.59 8.56 -4.80
CA ALA A 70 35.47 9.52 -5.50
C ALA A 70 34.91 10.95 -5.54
N ALA A 71 33.70 11.20 -5.04
CA ALA A 71 33.08 12.52 -5.04
C ALA A 71 33.75 13.46 -4.02
N ALA A 72 33.63 14.77 -4.25
CA ALA A 72 34.01 15.77 -3.25
C ALA A 72 32.97 15.79 -2.12
N GLY A 73 33.41 15.97 -0.89
CA GLY A 73 32.54 16.03 0.29
C GLY A 73 33.19 15.37 1.51
N SER A 74 32.51 15.45 2.67
CA SER A 74 32.97 14.78 3.88
C SER A 74 32.74 13.26 3.77
N GLU A 75 33.52 12.47 4.49
CA GLU A 75 33.31 11.02 4.55
C GLU A 75 31.97 10.65 5.19
N SER A 76 31.49 11.47 6.13
CA SER A 76 30.15 11.32 6.71
C SER A 76 29.06 11.50 5.67
N ASP A 77 29.12 12.57 4.86
CA ASP A 77 28.13 12.81 3.77
C ASP A 77 28.15 11.69 2.73
N LYS A 78 29.35 11.27 2.32
CA LYS A 78 29.49 10.17 1.34
C LYS A 78 28.88 8.88 1.85
N LYS A 79 29.12 8.51 3.11
CA LYS A 79 28.51 7.33 3.73
C LYS A 79 27.00 7.43 3.80
N PHE A 80 26.47 8.60 4.21
CA PHE A 80 25.02 8.82 4.27
C PHE A 80 24.37 8.69 2.88
N ILE A 81 24.94 9.31 1.86
CA ILE A 81 24.43 9.28 0.49
C ILE A 81 24.50 7.84 -0.08
N LYS A 82 25.61 7.11 0.17
CA LYS A 82 25.75 5.71 -0.25
C LYS A 82 24.71 4.83 0.44
N ALA A 83 24.51 5.02 1.73
CA ALA A 83 23.51 4.29 2.49
C ALA A 83 22.08 4.54 1.96
N ALA A 84 21.74 5.79 1.65
CA ALA A 84 20.45 6.14 1.05
C ALA A 84 20.25 5.47 -0.32
N ALA A 85 21.30 5.44 -1.17
CA ALA A 85 21.24 4.77 -2.46
C ALA A 85 21.05 3.25 -2.31
N LEU A 86 21.75 2.60 -1.38
CA LEU A 86 21.57 1.18 -1.06
C LEU A 86 20.15 0.89 -0.54
N ALA A 87 19.62 1.74 0.34
CA ALA A 87 18.26 1.59 0.84
C ALA A 87 17.21 1.72 -0.27
N PHE A 88 17.37 2.65 -1.22
CA PHE A 88 16.50 2.77 -2.40
C PHE A 88 16.62 1.57 -3.34
N ARG A 89 17.82 1.01 -3.51
CA ARG A 89 18.01 -0.19 -4.34
C ARG A 89 17.33 -1.40 -3.69
N ALA A 90 17.51 -1.59 -2.39
CA ALA A 90 16.83 -2.64 -1.63
C ALA A 90 15.30 -2.48 -1.70
N TYR A 91 14.77 -1.28 -1.49
CA TYR A 91 13.35 -0.97 -1.60
C TYR A 91 12.80 -1.31 -3.00
N SER A 92 13.54 -0.95 -4.04
CA SER A 92 13.11 -1.21 -5.42
C SER A 92 13.04 -2.71 -5.72
N TYR A 93 14.04 -3.49 -5.29
CA TYR A 93 14.00 -4.94 -5.45
C TYR A 93 12.90 -5.58 -4.58
N GLU A 94 12.66 -5.08 -3.38
CA GLU A 94 11.58 -5.54 -2.49
C GLU A 94 10.23 -5.39 -3.19
N LYS A 95 9.94 -4.24 -3.81
CA LYS A 95 8.73 -4.02 -4.59
C LYS A 95 8.64 -4.95 -5.82
N LEU A 96 9.72 -5.11 -6.55
CA LEU A 96 9.76 -5.98 -7.74
C LEU A 96 9.43 -7.44 -7.41
N ILE A 97 9.93 -8.00 -6.30
CA ILE A 97 9.61 -9.38 -5.93
C ILE A 97 8.13 -9.55 -5.58
N HIS A 98 7.50 -8.56 -4.97
CA HIS A 98 6.06 -8.60 -4.68
C HIS A 98 5.23 -8.68 -5.95
N TYR A 99 5.61 -7.97 -7.00
CA TYR A 99 4.80 -7.91 -8.23
C TYR A 99 5.15 -9.02 -9.23
N TYR A 100 6.43 -9.31 -9.44
CA TYR A 100 6.89 -10.13 -10.56
C TYR A 100 7.42 -11.53 -10.19
N CYS A 101 7.43 -11.88 -8.91
CA CYS A 101 7.87 -13.20 -8.45
C CYS A 101 6.74 -13.98 -7.77
N TYR A 102 6.88 -15.29 -7.70
CA TYR A 102 5.98 -16.10 -6.88
C TYR A 102 6.16 -15.75 -5.38
N ARG A 103 5.11 -15.94 -4.58
CA ARG A 103 5.26 -15.92 -3.12
C ARG A 103 6.24 -17.00 -2.68
N TRP A 104 6.88 -16.80 -1.51
CA TRP A 104 7.97 -17.67 -1.07
C TRP A 104 7.59 -19.15 -0.99
N GLN A 105 6.40 -19.49 -0.49
CA GLN A 105 5.93 -20.87 -0.36
C GLN A 105 5.79 -21.62 -1.69
N ASP A 106 5.54 -20.90 -2.79
CA ASP A 106 5.41 -21.47 -4.12
C ASP A 106 6.73 -21.48 -4.91
N SER A 107 7.80 -20.95 -4.32
CA SER A 107 9.08 -20.72 -4.99
C SER A 107 10.07 -21.86 -4.89
N ASN A 108 9.72 -22.99 -4.27
CA ASN A 108 10.66 -24.07 -3.97
C ASN A 108 11.91 -23.56 -3.23
N ASN A 109 11.70 -22.94 -2.06
CA ASN A 109 12.74 -22.29 -1.24
C ASN A 109 13.55 -21.24 -2.00
N GLY A 110 12.87 -20.46 -2.84
CA GLY A 110 13.49 -19.39 -3.60
C GLY A 110 14.19 -19.83 -4.89
N ALA A 111 14.08 -21.10 -5.30
CA ALA A 111 14.65 -21.58 -6.55
C ALA A 111 13.87 -21.12 -7.80
N SER A 112 12.64 -20.59 -7.63
CA SER A 112 11.89 -19.98 -8.73
C SER A 112 12.58 -18.72 -9.25
N GLN A 113 12.14 -18.26 -10.41
CA GLN A 113 12.63 -17.04 -11.00
C GLN A 113 12.42 -15.84 -10.06
N GLY A 114 13.48 -15.09 -9.87
CA GLY A 114 13.53 -13.77 -9.25
C GLY A 114 13.44 -12.66 -10.30
N VAL A 115 14.24 -11.63 -10.14
CA VAL A 115 14.34 -10.51 -11.09
C VAL A 115 15.75 -10.40 -11.67
N VAL A 116 15.98 -9.56 -12.65
CA VAL A 116 17.30 -9.29 -13.20
C VAL A 116 18.08 -8.43 -12.20
N LEU A 117 19.14 -8.97 -11.59
CA LEU A 117 19.98 -8.22 -10.66
C LEU A 117 20.94 -7.29 -11.41
N ARG A 118 20.70 -5.98 -11.30
CA ARG A 118 21.55 -4.90 -11.80
C ARG A 118 22.26 -4.27 -10.61
N LEU A 119 23.56 -4.53 -10.45
CA LEU A 119 24.33 -4.13 -9.26
C LEU A 119 25.42 -3.09 -9.56
N ASP A 120 25.57 -2.72 -10.82
CA ASP A 120 26.54 -1.75 -11.31
C ASP A 120 25.92 -0.85 -12.41
N GLU A 121 26.73 -0.04 -13.04
CA GLU A 121 26.31 0.87 -14.13
C GLU A 121 26.19 0.20 -15.51
N SER A 122 26.38 -1.12 -15.60
CA SER A 122 26.30 -1.84 -16.87
C SER A 122 24.86 -1.86 -17.40
N THR A 123 24.74 -1.73 -18.72
CA THR A 123 23.46 -1.80 -19.45
C THR A 123 23.37 -3.02 -20.36
N GLY A 124 24.35 -3.93 -20.27
CA GLY A 124 24.38 -5.16 -21.06
C GLY A 124 23.34 -6.19 -20.66
N ASP A 125 23.28 -7.28 -21.40
CA ASP A 125 22.43 -8.42 -21.09
C ASP A 125 22.76 -9.02 -19.71
N ALA A 126 21.75 -9.48 -18.99
CA ALA A 126 21.91 -10.15 -17.72
C ALA A 126 20.74 -11.11 -17.47
N PRO A 127 21.00 -12.32 -16.94
CA PRO A 127 19.96 -13.30 -16.70
C PRO A 127 19.07 -12.92 -15.51
N PHE A 128 17.91 -13.57 -15.43
CA PHE A 128 17.15 -13.56 -14.20
C PHE A 128 17.94 -14.28 -13.10
N ALA A 129 18.02 -13.66 -11.94
CA ALA A 129 18.43 -14.33 -10.72
C ALA A 129 17.30 -15.26 -10.21
N THR A 130 17.63 -16.14 -9.31
CA THR A 130 16.61 -16.83 -8.52
C THR A 130 15.98 -15.88 -7.51
N LEU A 131 14.78 -16.22 -7.02
CA LEU A 131 14.14 -15.44 -5.98
C LEU A 131 14.98 -15.39 -4.69
N ALA A 132 15.67 -16.51 -4.35
CA ALA A 132 16.58 -16.54 -3.20
C ALA A 132 17.74 -15.54 -3.35
N GLU A 133 18.41 -15.53 -4.51
CA GLU A 133 19.50 -14.58 -4.80
C GLU A 133 19.00 -13.12 -4.76
N THR A 134 17.77 -12.88 -5.25
CA THR A 134 17.17 -11.55 -5.20
C THR A 134 16.94 -11.10 -3.76
N VAL A 135 16.37 -11.96 -2.91
CA VAL A 135 16.13 -11.62 -1.49
C VAL A 135 17.46 -11.49 -0.73
N ASP A 136 18.45 -12.34 -1.01
CA ASP A 136 19.78 -12.22 -0.41
C ASP A 136 20.44 -10.88 -0.76
N GLN A 137 20.25 -10.38 -1.99
CA GLN A 137 20.74 -9.05 -2.37
C GLN A 137 20.01 -7.92 -1.63
N ILE A 138 18.69 -8.02 -1.43
CA ILE A 138 17.95 -7.06 -0.61
C ILE A 138 18.51 -7.03 0.81
N TYR A 139 18.73 -8.18 1.42
CA TYR A 139 19.33 -8.30 2.76
C TYR A 139 20.70 -7.63 2.83
N LYS A 140 21.56 -7.92 1.86
CA LYS A 140 22.90 -7.34 1.78
C LYS A 140 22.87 -5.83 1.68
N ASP A 141 22.03 -5.29 0.80
CA ASP A 141 21.91 -3.83 0.64
C ASP A 141 21.38 -3.17 1.91
N CYS A 142 20.37 -3.77 2.57
CA CYS A 142 19.88 -3.26 3.85
C CYS A 142 20.94 -3.27 4.95
N GLN A 143 21.68 -4.36 5.10
CA GLN A 143 22.72 -4.49 6.12
C GLN A 143 23.86 -3.47 5.90
N GLU A 144 24.30 -3.30 4.65
CA GLU A 144 25.32 -2.31 4.31
C GLU A 144 24.79 -0.88 4.52
N ALA A 145 23.55 -0.58 4.13
CA ALA A 145 22.93 0.71 4.37
C ALA A 145 22.85 1.05 5.86
N ILE A 146 22.38 0.13 6.70
CA ILE A 146 22.28 0.29 8.16
C ILE A 146 23.68 0.60 8.75
N THR A 147 24.69 -0.15 8.33
CA THR A 147 26.07 0.07 8.80
C THR A 147 26.57 1.47 8.42
N LEU A 148 26.40 1.86 7.16
CA LEU A 148 26.86 3.15 6.66
C LEU A 148 26.09 4.33 7.26
N PHE A 149 24.77 4.22 7.48
CA PHE A 149 24.00 5.23 8.21
C PHE A 149 24.58 5.43 9.64
N GLY A 150 24.86 4.31 10.36
CA GLY A 150 25.47 4.38 11.69
C GLY A 150 26.86 5.02 11.67
N GLU A 151 27.70 4.66 10.71
CA GLU A 151 29.06 5.21 10.57
C GLU A 151 29.09 6.67 10.10
N SER A 152 28.06 7.11 9.36
CA SER A 152 27.94 8.52 8.92
C SER A 152 27.72 9.46 10.10
N GLY A 153 26.99 9.01 11.11
CA GLY A 153 26.54 9.83 12.22
C GLY A 153 25.54 10.93 11.83
N ILE A 154 25.01 10.87 10.60
CA ILE A 154 24.04 11.82 10.05
C ILE A 154 22.66 11.16 10.05
N ASP A 155 21.63 11.90 10.46
CA ASP A 155 20.23 11.56 10.20
C ASP A 155 19.61 12.64 9.29
N ARG A 156 18.54 12.27 8.57
CA ARG A 156 17.81 13.22 7.73
C ARG A 156 17.08 14.26 8.59
N PRO A 157 16.75 15.43 8.05
CA PRO A 157 15.80 16.33 8.69
C PRO A 157 14.45 15.62 8.91
N ALA A 158 13.82 15.77 10.07
CA ALA A 158 12.60 15.06 10.42
C ALA A 158 11.42 15.32 9.45
N SER A 159 11.40 16.50 8.83
CA SER A 159 10.39 16.86 7.81
C SER A 159 10.61 16.22 6.43
N GLU A 160 11.82 15.71 6.15
CA GLU A 160 12.20 15.20 4.84
C GLU A 160 12.00 13.68 4.76
N VAL A 161 10.77 13.23 4.98
CA VAL A 161 10.40 11.81 5.04
C VAL A 161 10.66 11.04 3.74
N TRP A 162 10.92 11.72 2.64
CA TRP A 162 11.29 11.12 1.35
C TRP A 162 12.76 10.71 1.25
N ILE A 163 13.61 11.15 2.18
CA ILE A 163 15.01 10.74 2.26
C ILE A 163 15.12 9.49 3.14
N PRO A 164 15.69 8.38 2.66
CA PRO A 164 15.89 7.21 3.50
C PRO A 164 16.87 7.48 4.66
N ASN A 165 16.62 6.81 5.78
CA ASN A 165 17.53 6.71 6.91
C ASN A 165 17.65 5.26 7.37
N ALA A 166 18.33 4.99 8.48
CA ALA A 166 18.51 3.65 9.00
C ALA A 166 17.17 2.93 9.28
N ASN A 167 16.15 3.65 9.76
CA ASN A 167 14.83 3.08 10.02
C ASN A 167 14.14 2.60 8.75
N VAL A 168 14.32 3.32 7.63
CA VAL A 168 13.83 2.87 6.30
C VAL A 168 14.52 1.57 5.89
N ALA A 169 15.84 1.47 6.03
CA ALA A 169 16.57 0.25 5.70
C ALA A 169 16.13 -0.93 6.58
N HIS A 170 15.91 -0.72 7.88
CA HIS A 170 15.34 -1.73 8.78
C HIS A 170 13.92 -2.15 8.34
N ALA A 171 13.08 -1.22 7.93
CA ALA A 171 11.71 -1.52 7.50
C ALA A 171 11.68 -2.34 6.19
N VAL A 172 12.51 -1.97 5.21
CA VAL A 172 12.64 -2.74 3.96
C VAL A 172 13.14 -4.15 4.24
N TYR A 173 14.11 -4.28 5.15
CA TYR A 173 14.62 -5.58 5.59
C TYR A 173 13.52 -6.41 6.26
N ALA A 174 12.70 -5.81 7.14
CA ALA A 174 11.58 -6.48 7.78
C ALA A 174 10.55 -6.99 6.76
N ARG A 175 10.21 -6.19 5.74
CA ARG A 175 9.31 -6.58 4.64
C ARG A 175 9.86 -7.76 3.84
N ALA A 176 11.12 -7.68 3.42
CA ALA A 176 11.76 -8.76 2.67
C ALA A 176 11.86 -10.05 3.48
N ALA A 177 12.13 -9.95 4.78
CA ALA A 177 12.16 -11.09 5.69
C ALA A 177 10.77 -11.70 5.90
N LEU A 178 9.73 -10.87 6.04
CA LEU A 178 8.35 -11.34 6.12
C LEU A 178 7.93 -12.06 4.83
N PHE A 179 8.29 -11.52 3.67
CA PHE A 179 8.06 -12.16 2.37
C PHE A 179 8.74 -13.53 2.27
N ARG A 180 10.00 -13.62 2.73
CA ARG A 180 10.81 -14.84 2.76
C ARG A 180 10.36 -15.84 3.83
N GLN A 181 9.48 -15.45 4.75
CA GLN A 181 9.09 -16.20 5.95
C GLN A 181 10.24 -16.39 6.96
N ASP A 182 11.23 -15.52 6.91
CA ASP A 182 12.26 -15.41 7.96
C ASP A 182 11.70 -14.56 9.11
N TYR A 183 10.77 -15.16 9.85
CA TYR A 183 9.97 -14.44 10.84
C TYR A 183 10.80 -13.87 12.00
N GLN A 184 11.90 -14.51 12.37
CA GLN A 184 12.76 -13.95 13.44
C GLN A 184 13.45 -12.67 12.95
N THR A 185 14.02 -12.67 11.74
CA THR A 185 14.60 -11.47 11.14
C THR A 185 13.53 -10.39 10.93
N ALA A 186 12.34 -10.74 10.44
CA ALA A 186 11.24 -9.80 10.27
C ALA A 186 10.87 -9.10 11.58
N LEU A 187 10.74 -9.87 12.66
CA LEU A 187 10.45 -9.37 14.01
C LEU A 187 11.53 -8.41 14.52
N ASP A 188 12.79 -8.81 14.41
CA ASP A 188 13.90 -8.03 14.95
C ASP A 188 14.08 -6.72 14.16
N GLN A 189 13.95 -6.77 12.83
CA GLN A 189 14.08 -5.60 11.98
C GLN A 189 12.89 -4.65 12.12
N ALA A 190 11.66 -5.14 12.27
CA ALA A 190 10.47 -4.32 12.50
C ALA A 190 10.58 -3.52 13.81
N LYS A 191 11.08 -4.14 14.89
CA LYS A 191 11.34 -3.46 16.16
C LYS A 191 12.35 -2.33 16.03
N LEU A 192 13.41 -2.53 15.25
CA LEU A 192 14.42 -1.49 15.00
C LEU A 192 13.86 -0.39 14.11
N ALA A 193 13.08 -0.73 13.10
CA ALA A 193 12.50 0.22 12.16
C ALA A 193 11.58 1.25 12.85
N LYS A 194 10.78 0.86 13.84
CA LYS A 194 9.85 1.76 14.53
C LYS A 194 10.47 2.58 15.66
N GLN A 195 11.75 2.39 15.99
CA GLN A 195 12.41 3.17 17.04
C GLN A 195 12.46 4.65 16.68
N GLY A 196 11.93 5.50 17.57
CA GLY A 196 11.84 6.94 17.34
C GLY A 196 10.61 7.40 16.53
N TYR A 197 9.77 6.47 16.06
CA TYR A 197 8.56 6.75 15.31
C TYR A 197 7.33 6.24 16.08
N PRO A 198 6.82 6.95 17.07
CA PRO A 198 5.66 6.53 17.83
C PRO A 198 4.40 6.51 16.96
N LEU A 199 3.46 5.62 17.28
CA LEU A 199 2.15 5.59 16.63
C LEU A 199 1.46 6.95 16.73
N MET A 200 0.92 7.45 15.62
CA MET A 200 0.27 8.76 15.57
C MET A 200 -0.99 8.80 16.44
N SER A 201 -1.33 9.99 16.88
CA SER A 201 -2.57 10.24 17.63
C SER A 201 -3.82 10.01 16.73
N ASN A 202 -5.00 9.82 17.36
CA ASN A 202 -6.25 9.77 16.61
C ASN A 202 -6.56 11.09 15.88
N ALA A 203 -6.08 12.23 16.40
CA ALA A 203 -6.22 13.51 15.71
C ALA A 203 -5.41 13.53 14.41
N ASP A 204 -4.16 13.07 14.45
CA ASP A 204 -3.32 12.95 13.25
C ASP A 204 -3.89 11.91 12.27
N TYR A 205 -4.42 10.79 12.80
CA TYR A 205 -5.05 9.76 11.97
C TYR A 205 -6.26 10.28 11.17
N LYS A 206 -6.95 11.30 11.68
CA LYS A 206 -8.08 11.96 11.03
C LYS A 206 -7.70 13.22 10.25
N ALA A 207 -6.42 13.57 10.24
CA ALA A 207 -5.93 14.79 9.59
C ALA A 207 -5.74 14.66 8.06
N GLY A 208 -6.19 13.55 7.46
CA GLY A 208 -6.26 13.40 6.01
C GLY A 208 -5.09 12.70 5.35
N PHE A 209 -4.13 12.17 6.10
CA PHE A 209 -2.96 11.45 5.54
C PHE A 209 -2.26 12.19 4.39
N CYS A 210 -2.21 13.52 4.46
CA CYS A 210 -1.66 14.39 3.42
C CYS A 210 -0.43 15.18 3.88
N GLU A 211 -0.06 15.04 5.14
CA GLU A 211 1.13 15.64 5.75
C GLU A 211 1.85 14.60 6.62
N PRO A 212 3.19 14.60 6.67
CA PRO A 212 3.94 13.69 7.51
C PRO A 212 3.59 13.83 9.00
N THR A 213 3.43 12.71 9.68
CA THR A 213 3.25 12.63 11.14
C THR A 213 4.45 11.95 11.81
N SER A 214 4.44 11.89 13.14
CA SER A 214 5.48 11.21 13.92
C SER A 214 5.63 9.71 13.60
N GLU A 215 4.63 9.11 12.99
CA GLU A 215 4.60 7.70 12.63
C GLU A 215 5.26 7.39 11.28
N TRP A 216 5.46 8.41 10.41
CA TRP A 216 5.93 8.18 9.05
C TRP A 216 7.43 7.93 8.99
N ILE A 217 7.82 6.69 8.75
CA ILE A 217 9.22 6.29 8.55
C ILE A 217 9.67 6.69 7.15
N MET A 218 8.79 6.55 6.13
CA MET A 218 9.04 6.99 4.77
C MET A 218 7.73 7.46 4.13
N GLY A 219 7.80 8.47 3.29
CA GLY A 219 6.67 8.99 2.52
C GLY A 219 7.09 9.64 1.22
N SER A 220 6.10 10.00 0.39
CA SER A 220 6.36 10.76 -0.83
C SER A 220 6.75 12.21 -0.52
N TYR A 221 7.36 12.85 -1.50
CA TYR A 221 7.48 14.30 -1.55
C TYR A 221 6.19 14.88 -2.12
N GLY A 222 5.58 15.82 -1.44
CA GLY A 222 4.30 16.41 -1.81
C GLY A 222 4.43 17.85 -2.27
N ASP A 223 4.83 18.08 -3.53
CA ASP A 223 4.99 19.41 -4.11
C ASP A 223 4.11 19.61 -5.35
N ALA A 224 3.63 20.83 -5.54
CA ALA A 224 2.79 21.20 -6.67
C ALA A 224 3.47 21.02 -8.03
N SER A 225 4.82 21.05 -8.08
CA SER A 225 5.60 20.81 -9.30
C SER A 225 5.53 19.36 -9.78
N GLU A 226 5.19 18.42 -8.89
CA GLU A 226 5.02 17.00 -9.19
C GLU A 226 3.58 16.64 -9.60
N ASN A 227 2.80 17.63 -9.98
CA ASN A 227 1.38 17.52 -10.27
C ASN A 227 1.11 16.66 -11.53
N ASN A 228 0.58 15.47 -11.30
CA ASN A 228 0.12 14.57 -12.34
C ASN A 228 -1.40 14.45 -12.33
N TRP A 229 -2.04 15.20 -13.18
CA TRP A 229 -3.48 15.40 -13.26
C TRP A 229 -4.33 14.13 -13.23
N TYR A 230 -3.94 13.07 -13.92
CA TYR A 230 -4.84 11.94 -14.14
C TYR A 230 -4.52 10.68 -13.36
N TRP A 231 -3.27 10.49 -12.92
CA TRP A 231 -2.78 9.20 -12.48
C TRP A 231 -2.29 9.18 -11.03
N SER A 232 -2.19 10.36 -10.40
CA SER A 232 -1.73 10.42 -9.01
C SER A 232 -2.77 9.83 -8.06
N TYR A 233 -2.29 9.29 -6.97
CA TYR A 233 -3.16 8.81 -5.89
C TYR A 233 -4.06 9.93 -5.37
N GLY A 234 -3.50 11.10 -5.09
CA GLY A 234 -4.25 12.25 -4.59
C GLY A 234 -5.40 12.67 -5.50
N THR A 235 -5.20 12.65 -6.83
CA THR A 235 -6.25 13.00 -7.78
C THR A 235 -7.43 12.02 -7.75
N GLN A 236 -7.15 10.73 -7.59
CA GLN A 236 -8.13 9.67 -7.78
C GLN A 236 -8.51 8.93 -6.49
N GLY A 237 -7.66 8.96 -5.46
CA GLY A 237 -7.86 8.24 -4.21
C GLY A 237 -8.20 9.11 -3.01
N ALA A 238 -7.98 10.43 -3.09
CA ALA A 238 -8.36 11.34 -2.02
C ALA A 238 -9.82 11.79 -2.14
N CYS A 239 -10.53 11.88 -1.02
CA CYS A 239 -11.96 12.22 -1.01
C CYS A 239 -12.27 13.67 -1.40
N ASN A 240 -11.27 14.57 -1.34
CA ASN A 240 -11.33 15.93 -1.87
C ASN A 240 -10.47 16.12 -3.12
N GLY A 241 -9.95 15.04 -3.73
CA GLY A 241 -9.19 15.08 -4.96
C GLY A 241 -10.05 15.44 -6.18
N TYR A 242 -9.39 15.74 -7.30
CA TYR A 242 -10.10 16.23 -8.51
C TYR A 242 -11.22 15.29 -8.95
N TYR A 243 -11.00 13.97 -8.96
CA TYR A 243 -12.04 13.02 -9.39
C TYR A 243 -13.12 12.73 -8.34
N ALA A 244 -12.94 13.19 -7.11
CA ALA A 244 -13.97 13.11 -6.07
C ALA A 244 -14.78 14.42 -5.95
N THR A 245 -14.43 15.46 -6.70
CA THR A 245 -15.08 16.77 -6.66
C THR A 245 -15.95 17.02 -7.91
N ALA A 246 -16.65 18.16 -7.93
CA ALA A 246 -17.52 18.58 -9.03
C ALA A 246 -16.81 18.67 -10.37
N GLU A 247 -15.55 19.13 -10.36
CA GLU A 247 -14.77 19.29 -11.59
C GLU A 247 -14.41 17.94 -12.20
N GLY A 248 -14.22 16.91 -11.38
CA GLY A 248 -13.80 15.57 -11.79
C GLY A 248 -14.91 14.56 -12.05
N ASN A 249 -16.16 14.99 -12.09
CA ASN A 249 -17.34 14.13 -12.26
C ASN A 249 -17.60 13.13 -11.11
N ASN A 250 -17.03 13.35 -9.94
CA ASN A 250 -17.36 12.60 -8.72
C ASN A 250 -17.19 11.07 -8.85
N THR A 251 -16.11 10.64 -9.48
CA THR A 251 -15.89 9.22 -9.79
C THR A 251 -15.25 8.40 -8.66
N GLY A 252 -15.18 8.99 -7.47
CA GLY A 252 -14.94 8.26 -6.24
C GLY A 252 -13.50 7.98 -5.86
N ALA A 253 -13.26 8.25 -4.60
CA ALA A 253 -11.97 7.99 -3.93
C ALA A 253 -11.84 6.58 -3.36
N GLY A 254 -12.65 5.65 -3.83
CA GLY A 254 -12.71 4.28 -3.32
C GLY A 254 -13.55 4.14 -2.04
N THR A 255 -14.01 2.92 -1.81
CA THR A 255 -14.72 2.52 -0.60
C THR A 255 -14.01 1.36 0.06
N ILE A 256 -14.03 1.31 1.40
CA ILE A 256 -13.53 0.12 2.10
C ILE A 256 -14.53 -1.04 1.94
N GLY A 257 -14.03 -2.28 1.89
CA GLY A 257 -14.88 -3.46 1.79
C GLY A 257 -15.89 -3.54 2.93
N HIS A 258 -17.19 -3.60 2.61
CA HIS A 258 -18.27 -3.61 3.61
C HIS A 258 -18.12 -4.75 4.61
N GLU A 259 -17.74 -5.93 4.15
CA GLU A 259 -17.53 -7.10 5.00
C GLU A 259 -16.40 -6.92 6.02
N LEU A 260 -15.36 -6.15 5.70
CA LEU A 260 -14.30 -5.82 6.64
C LEU A 260 -14.78 -4.80 7.66
N ILE A 261 -15.29 -3.65 7.17
CA ILE A 261 -15.59 -2.51 8.05
C ILE A 261 -16.78 -2.78 8.98
N SER A 262 -17.73 -3.62 8.58
CA SER A 262 -18.88 -4.00 9.41
C SER A 262 -18.49 -4.84 10.64
N ARG A 263 -17.36 -5.56 10.60
CA ARG A 263 -16.84 -6.31 11.75
C ARG A 263 -16.08 -5.44 12.74
N ILE A 264 -15.71 -4.23 12.37
CA ILE A 264 -14.95 -3.31 13.22
C ILE A 264 -15.90 -2.62 14.20
N PRO A 265 -15.57 -2.56 15.51
CA PRO A 265 -16.41 -1.87 16.50
C PRO A 265 -16.62 -0.39 16.18
N ASN A 266 -17.80 0.13 16.49
CA ASN A 266 -18.15 1.54 16.19
C ASN A 266 -17.31 2.56 16.99
N ASN A 267 -16.74 2.17 18.12
CA ASN A 267 -15.81 3.00 18.92
C ASN A 267 -14.37 2.99 18.38
N ASP A 268 -14.05 2.21 17.34
CA ASP A 268 -12.74 2.26 16.71
C ASP A 268 -12.58 3.56 15.90
N ALA A 269 -11.53 4.32 16.22
CA ALA A 269 -11.28 5.63 15.61
C ALA A 269 -11.08 5.55 14.07
N ARG A 270 -10.59 4.42 13.55
CA ARG A 270 -10.39 4.20 12.10
C ARG A 270 -11.70 4.13 11.35
N LYS A 271 -12.75 3.56 11.97
CA LYS A 271 -14.09 3.48 11.37
C LYS A 271 -14.69 4.86 11.07
N GLN A 272 -14.25 5.89 11.81
CA GLN A 272 -14.71 7.25 11.57
C GLN A 272 -14.20 7.86 10.25
N ASN A 273 -13.15 7.28 9.66
CA ASN A 273 -12.64 7.68 8.36
C ASN A 273 -13.37 7.05 7.16
N PHE A 274 -14.54 6.49 7.42
CA PHE A 274 -15.39 5.90 6.38
C PHE A 274 -16.85 6.25 6.62
N LEU A 275 -17.62 6.35 5.55
CA LEU A 275 -19.04 6.70 5.58
C LEU A 275 -19.87 5.42 5.82
N THR A 276 -19.76 4.84 7.01
CA THR A 276 -20.27 3.51 7.36
C THR A 276 -21.75 3.50 7.75
N GLU A 277 -22.38 2.34 7.62
CA GLU A 277 -23.82 2.10 7.85
C GLU A 277 -24.30 2.57 9.23
N ASP A 278 -23.49 2.39 10.29
CA ASP A 278 -23.81 2.79 11.66
C ASP A 278 -24.08 4.30 11.83
N LYS A 279 -23.69 5.11 10.87
CA LYS A 279 -23.96 6.56 10.82
C LYS A 279 -25.34 6.91 10.25
N PHE A 280 -26.06 5.93 9.71
CA PHE A 280 -27.33 6.10 9.03
C PHE A 280 -28.41 5.22 9.66
N PRO A 281 -28.99 5.62 10.81
CA PRO A 281 -29.94 4.78 11.55
C PRO A 281 -31.21 4.44 10.78
N ASN A 282 -31.55 5.21 9.74
CA ASN A 282 -32.72 5.00 8.90
C ASN A 282 -32.39 4.35 7.54
N LEU A 283 -31.12 4.00 7.31
CA LEU A 283 -30.71 3.33 6.06
C LEU A 283 -31.25 1.89 6.05
N ASP A 284 -32.06 1.59 5.06
CA ASP A 284 -32.57 0.24 4.82
C ASP A 284 -31.84 -0.38 3.63
N LEU A 285 -30.87 -1.22 3.91
CA LEU A 285 -30.08 -1.92 2.89
C LEU A 285 -30.89 -2.98 2.15
N THR A 286 -32.10 -3.30 2.60
CA THR A 286 -33.01 -4.23 1.93
C THR A 286 -33.93 -3.55 0.93
N LYS A 287 -33.98 -2.21 0.93
CA LYS A 287 -34.81 -1.43 0.04
C LYS A 287 -34.27 -1.53 -1.38
N GLU A 288 -35.10 -2.04 -2.28
CA GLU A 288 -34.76 -2.16 -3.70
C GLU A 288 -34.67 -0.79 -4.37
N SER A 289 -33.44 -0.27 -4.48
CA SER A 289 -33.11 0.84 -5.36
C SER A 289 -32.12 0.36 -6.42
N PRO A 290 -32.42 0.44 -7.70
CA PRO A 290 -31.49 0.07 -8.76
C PRO A 290 -30.15 0.82 -8.66
N TYR A 291 -30.17 2.05 -8.22
CA TYR A 291 -28.95 2.86 -8.06
C TYR A 291 -28.15 2.44 -6.84
N TYR A 292 -28.80 2.14 -5.71
CA TYR A 292 -28.13 1.65 -4.53
C TYR A 292 -27.41 0.33 -4.81
N TYR A 293 -28.13 -0.69 -5.31
CA TYR A 293 -27.57 -2.01 -5.62
C TYR A 293 -26.54 -2.01 -6.75
N THR A 294 -26.63 -1.05 -7.67
CA THR A 294 -25.69 -0.97 -8.78
C THR A 294 -24.48 -0.13 -8.45
N TYR A 295 -24.66 0.98 -7.73
CA TYR A 295 -23.65 2.02 -7.56
C TYR A 295 -23.29 2.32 -6.10
N GLY A 296 -24.05 1.81 -5.12
CA GLY A 296 -23.83 2.08 -3.70
C GLY A 296 -24.08 3.55 -3.31
N ILE A 297 -24.83 4.29 -4.10
CA ILE A 297 -25.06 5.71 -3.89
C ILE A 297 -26.08 5.89 -2.76
N LEU A 298 -25.66 6.58 -1.70
CA LEU A 298 -26.52 6.94 -0.58
C LEU A 298 -27.47 8.09 -0.97
N GLY A 299 -28.74 7.95 -0.60
CA GLY A 299 -29.72 9.01 -0.73
C GLY A 299 -30.14 9.37 -2.16
N TRP A 300 -29.90 8.51 -3.16
CA TRP A 300 -30.33 8.78 -4.54
C TRP A 300 -31.85 8.94 -4.64
N GLU A 301 -32.61 8.21 -3.83
CA GLU A 301 -34.08 8.26 -3.76
C GLU A 301 -34.57 8.61 -2.36
N ASP A 302 -33.72 9.12 -1.48
CA ASP A 302 -34.01 9.45 -0.10
C ASP A 302 -33.26 10.72 0.34
N ASP A 303 -33.94 11.84 0.31
CA ASP A 303 -33.38 13.15 0.63
C ASP A 303 -32.87 13.23 2.07
N ASP A 304 -33.43 12.46 3.01
CA ASP A 304 -32.98 12.44 4.42
C ASP A 304 -31.65 11.73 4.55
N ILE A 305 -31.47 10.61 3.87
CA ILE A 305 -30.19 9.89 3.83
C ILE A 305 -29.11 10.73 3.16
N TYR A 306 -29.45 11.40 2.05
CA TYR A 306 -28.55 12.33 1.38
C TYR A 306 -28.13 13.47 2.31
N ALA A 307 -29.06 14.11 2.99
CA ALA A 307 -28.76 15.21 3.90
C ALA A 307 -27.91 14.78 5.10
N GLN A 308 -28.12 13.55 5.60
CA GLN A 308 -27.28 12.99 6.65
C GLN A 308 -25.84 12.75 6.14
N ALA A 309 -25.68 12.14 4.96
CA ALA A 309 -24.37 11.91 4.35
C ALA A 309 -23.63 13.23 4.11
N ASP A 310 -24.29 14.22 3.55
CA ASP A 310 -23.75 15.57 3.32
C ASP A 310 -23.29 16.23 4.64
N SER A 311 -24.08 16.11 5.69
CA SER A 311 -23.74 16.65 7.02
C SER A 311 -22.51 15.97 7.62
N ILE A 312 -22.44 14.63 7.54
CA ILE A 312 -21.31 13.83 8.07
C ILE A 312 -20.02 14.20 7.32
N VAL A 313 -20.08 14.23 6.00
CA VAL A 313 -18.92 14.55 5.14
C VAL A 313 -18.42 15.97 5.40
N LYS A 314 -19.31 16.94 5.50
CA LYS A 314 -18.96 18.33 5.85
C LYS A 314 -18.36 18.46 7.24
N ALA A 315 -18.87 17.71 8.22
CA ALA A 315 -18.33 17.69 9.57
C ALA A 315 -16.96 17.01 9.65
N HIS A 316 -16.65 16.11 8.75
CA HIS A 316 -15.34 15.43 8.65
C HIS A 316 -14.30 16.26 7.91
N ALA A 317 -14.65 17.39 7.32
CA ALA A 317 -13.71 18.21 6.55
C ALA A 317 -12.45 18.57 7.37
N VAL A 318 -11.29 18.37 6.79
CA VAL A 318 -10.01 18.73 7.41
C VAL A 318 -9.82 20.25 7.30
N LYS A 319 -9.50 20.89 8.43
CA LYS A 319 -9.35 22.34 8.50
C LYS A 319 -8.33 22.86 7.48
N GLY A 320 -8.74 23.81 6.67
CA GLY A 320 -7.90 24.46 5.66
C GLY A 320 -7.81 23.72 4.33
N LEU A 321 -8.45 22.55 4.21
CA LEU A 321 -8.51 21.78 2.96
C LEU A 321 -9.90 21.89 2.31
N ASN A 322 -9.96 21.59 1.02
CA ASN A 322 -11.23 21.52 0.30
C ASN A 322 -12.14 20.44 0.90
N ALA A 323 -13.44 20.69 0.92
CA ALA A 323 -14.42 19.73 1.42
C ALA A 323 -14.44 18.45 0.56
N PRO A 324 -14.62 17.26 1.18
CA PRO A 324 -14.78 16.02 0.44
C PRO A 324 -16.03 16.03 -0.45
N TYR A 325 -15.99 15.29 -1.56
CA TYR A 325 -17.15 14.96 -2.40
C TYR A 325 -18.05 16.14 -2.75
N GLN A 326 -17.51 17.29 -3.14
CA GLN A 326 -18.26 18.52 -3.41
C GLN A 326 -19.35 18.39 -4.48
N ALA A 327 -19.36 17.31 -5.25
CA ALA A 327 -20.27 17.11 -6.36
C ALA A 327 -21.57 16.35 -6.03
N GLY A 328 -21.76 15.95 -4.79
CA GLY A 328 -23.06 15.49 -4.35
C GLY A 328 -23.39 14.01 -4.56
N PHE A 329 -22.43 13.13 -4.83
CA PHE A 329 -22.64 11.70 -4.67
C PHE A 329 -21.88 11.17 -3.46
N TYR A 330 -22.60 10.48 -2.58
CA TYR A 330 -22.03 9.82 -1.40
C TYR A 330 -22.22 8.31 -1.55
N TYR A 331 -21.17 7.56 -1.19
CA TYR A 331 -21.17 6.10 -1.30
C TYR A 331 -21.09 5.48 0.08
N LEU A 332 -21.79 4.38 0.29
CA LEU A 332 -21.64 3.59 1.51
C LEU A 332 -20.17 3.15 1.63
N ASP A 333 -19.64 3.27 2.85
CA ASP A 333 -18.24 2.95 3.21
C ASP A 333 -17.20 3.81 2.47
N ALA A 334 -17.61 4.96 1.93
CA ALA A 334 -16.73 5.89 1.22
C ALA A 334 -15.58 6.37 2.09
N ASN A 335 -14.42 6.50 1.45
CA ASN A 335 -13.19 6.98 2.05
C ASN A 335 -13.27 8.44 2.49
N LEU A 336 -12.97 8.69 3.75
CA LEU A 336 -12.70 9.99 4.35
C LEU A 336 -11.31 10.04 4.98
N LYS A 337 -10.44 9.05 4.68
CA LYS A 337 -9.08 8.91 5.24
C LYS A 337 -8.09 9.81 4.52
N PHE A 338 -8.13 9.82 3.17
CA PHE A 338 -7.14 10.53 2.37
C PHE A 338 -7.66 11.84 1.82
N PHE A 339 -6.86 12.89 2.00
CA PHE A 339 -7.09 14.23 1.48
C PHE A 339 -5.91 14.67 0.61
N VAL A 340 -6.11 15.73 -0.17
CA VAL A 340 -5.06 16.48 -0.84
C VAL A 340 -4.96 17.86 -0.24
N THR A 341 -3.75 18.42 -0.22
CA THR A 341 -3.48 19.76 0.26
C THR A 341 -3.76 20.83 -0.79
N ASP A 342 -3.67 20.46 -2.06
CA ASP A 342 -3.99 21.34 -3.19
C ASP A 342 -4.52 20.52 -4.38
N GLN A 343 -5.29 21.17 -5.23
CA GLN A 343 -5.85 20.58 -6.44
C GLN A 343 -4.78 20.54 -7.57
N PRO A 344 -4.87 19.55 -8.46
CA PRO A 344 -5.85 18.47 -8.56
C PRO A 344 -5.59 17.26 -7.65
N GLY A 345 -4.41 17.11 -7.07
CA GLY A 345 -4.08 15.94 -6.28
C GLY A 345 -2.73 16.00 -5.57
N VAL A 346 -2.30 17.19 -5.15
CA VAL A 346 -1.02 17.38 -4.42
C VAL A 346 -1.16 16.91 -2.99
N SER A 347 -0.31 15.97 -2.58
CA SER A 347 -0.31 15.40 -1.24
C SER A 347 0.97 14.66 -0.96
N TYR A 348 1.43 14.67 0.29
CA TYR A 348 2.30 13.61 0.79
C TYR A 348 1.49 12.31 0.92
N LEU A 349 2.17 11.17 0.79
CA LEU A 349 1.60 9.85 1.05
C LEU A 349 2.57 9.02 1.88
N PRO A 350 2.11 8.26 2.88
CA PRO A 350 2.96 7.34 3.62
C PRO A 350 3.32 6.13 2.77
N PHE A 351 4.60 5.76 2.75
CA PHE A 351 5.09 4.53 2.14
C PHE A 351 5.48 3.49 3.19
N ILE A 352 5.95 3.95 4.35
CA ILE A 352 6.30 3.09 5.50
C ILE A 352 5.88 3.83 6.78
N ARG A 353 5.11 3.15 7.63
CA ARG A 353 4.65 3.65 8.93
C ARG A 353 4.94 2.67 10.06
N SER A 354 5.06 3.16 11.28
CA SER A 354 5.29 2.33 12.47
C SER A 354 4.17 1.31 12.72
N SER A 355 2.92 1.62 12.41
CA SER A 355 1.82 0.68 12.54
C SER A 355 1.98 -0.55 11.64
N GLU A 356 2.58 -0.38 10.46
CA GLU A 356 2.97 -1.53 9.63
C GLU A 356 3.99 -2.41 10.35
N MET A 357 4.99 -1.80 10.99
CA MET A 357 6.01 -2.54 11.75
C MET A 357 5.40 -3.31 12.91
N VAL A 358 4.46 -2.71 13.64
CA VAL A 358 3.70 -3.40 14.72
C VAL A 358 2.91 -4.60 14.15
N LEU A 359 2.34 -4.47 12.96
CA LEU A 359 1.62 -5.56 12.30
C LEU A 359 2.56 -6.65 11.78
N ILE A 360 3.78 -6.31 11.34
CA ILE A 360 4.83 -7.29 11.03
C ILE A 360 5.24 -8.03 12.31
N GLU A 361 5.40 -7.34 13.44
CA GLU A 361 5.68 -7.98 14.73
C GLU A 361 4.56 -8.95 15.14
N ALA A 362 3.29 -8.57 14.96
CA ALA A 362 2.16 -9.43 15.25
C ALA A 362 2.18 -10.71 14.42
N GLU A 363 2.33 -10.58 13.10
CA GLU A 363 2.35 -11.72 12.18
C GLU A 363 3.59 -12.61 12.41
N ALA A 364 4.77 -12.02 12.57
CA ALA A 364 6.00 -12.75 12.82
C ALA A 364 5.95 -13.53 14.15
N ASN A 365 5.46 -12.91 15.23
CA ASN A 365 5.29 -13.59 16.52
C ASN A 365 4.28 -14.74 16.42
N TYR A 366 3.20 -14.58 15.66
CA TYR A 366 2.25 -15.66 15.42
C TYR A 366 2.93 -16.88 14.80
N PHE A 367 3.69 -16.69 13.70
CA PHE A 367 4.37 -17.81 13.03
C PHE A 367 5.55 -18.38 13.81
N LEU A 368 6.13 -17.62 14.73
CA LEU A 368 7.13 -18.10 15.69
C LEU A 368 6.51 -18.85 16.89
N GLY A 369 5.18 -19.00 16.95
CA GLY A 369 4.48 -19.63 18.05
C GLY A 369 4.42 -18.80 19.33
N LYS A 370 4.76 -17.51 19.26
CA LYS A 370 4.75 -16.55 20.37
C LYS A 370 3.38 -15.86 20.46
N THR A 371 2.36 -16.64 20.82
CA THR A 371 0.95 -16.18 20.79
C THR A 371 0.73 -14.94 21.66
N ALA A 372 1.29 -14.90 22.87
CA ALA A 372 1.10 -13.77 23.79
C ALA A 372 1.72 -12.47 23.24
N GLU A 373 2.86 -12.57 22.59
CA GLU A 373 3.53 -11.42 21.96
C GLU A 373 2.77 -10.94 20.71
N ALA A 374 2.18 -11.85 19.93
CA ALA A 374 1.33 -11.49 18.80
C ALA A 374 0.07 -10.76 19.27
N GLN A 375 -0.58 -11.24 20.35
CA GLN A 375 -1.71 -10.57 20.99
C GLN A 375 -1.30 -9.18 21.54
N ALA A 376 -0.13 -9.08 22.17
CA ALA A 376 0.39 -7.82 22.72
C ALA A 376 0.63 -6.77 21.62
N ALA A 377 1.11 -7.17 20.45
CA ALA A 377 1.28 -6.27 19.31
C ALA A 377 -0.08 -5.74 18.80
N LEU A 378 -1.12 -6.56 18.77
CA LEU A 378 -2.46 -6.06 18.44
C LEU A 378 -3.01 -5.12 19.52
N VAL A 379 -2.72 -5.35 20.79
CA VAL A 379 -3.07 -4.44 21.89
C VAL A 379 -2.31 -3.12 21.76
N GLU A 380 -1.02 -3.13 21.40
CA GLU A 380 -0.24 -1.93 21.08
C GLU A 380 -0.91 -1.11 19.98
N LEU A 381 -1.26 -1.77 18.86
CA LEU A 381 -1.89 -1.11 17.71
C LEU A 381 -3.26 -0.51 18.03
N ASN A 382 -4.06 -1.18 18.84
CA ASN A 382 -5.46 -0.84 19.06
C ASN A 382 -5.70 -0.07 20.36
N ALA A 383 -5.42 -0.68 21.51
CA ALA A 383 -5.71 -0.08 22.81
C ALA A 383 -4.68 0.98 23.22
N THR A 384 -3.39 0.62 23.16
CA THR A 384 -2.32 1.52 23.60
C THR A 384 -2.22 2.77 22.73
N SER A 385 -2.42 2.64 21.42
CA SER A 385 -2.48 3.78 20.49
C SER A 385 -3.69 4.68 20.68
N GLY A 386 -4.73 4.18 21.40
CA GLY A 386 -6.00 4.87 21.58
C GLY A 386 -6.98 4.73 20.41
N ARG A 387 -6.66 3.96 19.36
CA ARG A 387 -7.59 3.73 18.23
C ARG A 387 -8.86 3.01 18.66
N ASN A 388 -8.72 2.02 19.54
CA ASN A 388 -9.81 1.34 20.24
C ASN A 388 -9.38 1.04 21.69
N PRO A 389 -9.59 1.98 22.63
CA PRO A 389 -9.11 1.85 24.01
C PRO A 389 -9.65 0.63 24.77
N GLU A 390 -10.80 0.08 24.35
CA GLU A 390 -11.43 -1.09 24.96
C GLU A 390 -10.95 -2.40 24.34
N TYR A 391 -10.07 -2.34 23.35
CA TYR A 391 -9.59 -3.55 22.66
C TYR A 391 -8.80 -4.46 23.59
N THR A 392 -9.16 -5.73 23.54
CA THR A 392 -8.39 -6.83 24.16
C THR A 392 -8.28 -7.97 23.17
N CYS A 393 -7.18 -8.71 23.21
CA CYS A 393 -6.99 -9.87 22.35
C CYS A 393 -6.77 -11.13 23.19
N THR A 394 -7.68 -12.09 23.04
CA THR A 394 -7.58 -13.43 23.66
C THR A 394 -7.63 -14.55 22.61
N LYS A 395 -7.72 -14.20 21.33
CA LYS A 395 -7.77 -15.15 20.23
C LYS A 395 -6.46 -15.91 20.07
N THR A 396 -6.54 -17.15 19.60
CA THR A 396 -5.40 -18.05 19.36
C THR A 396 -5.56 -18.75 18.01
N GLY A 397 -4.51 -19.41 17.52
CA GLY A 397 -4.57 -20.18 16.28
C GLY A 397 -5.07 -19.35 15.08
N GLU A 398 -5.89 -19.95 14.23
CA GLU A 398 -6.38 -19.30 13.01
C GLU A 398 -7.22 -18.04 13.26
N GLU A 399 -7.94 -17.98 14.40
CA GLU A 399 -8.71 -16.78 14.75
C GLU A 399 -7.79 -15.57 15.03
N LEU A 400 -6.64 -15.81 15.67
CA LEU A 400 -5.64 -14.75 15.88
C LEU A 400 -5.02 -14.30 14.57
N LEU A 401 -4.67 -15.23 13.67
CA LEU A 401 -4.13 -14.88 12.37
C LEU A 401 -5.14 -14.06 11.56
N SER A 402 -6.40 -14.49 11.55
CA SER A 402 -7.46 -13.76 10.85
C SER A 402 -7.63 -12.34 11.40
N GLU A 403 -7.52 -12.15 12.71
CA GLU A 403 -7.61 -10.82 13.32
C GLU A 403 -6.41 -9.94 12.99
N ILE A 404 -5.19 -10.51 12.98
CA ILE A 404 -3.99 -9.79 12.51
C ILE A 404 -4.19 -9.31 11.08
N GLN A 405 -4.71 -10.17 10.21
CA GLN A 405 -4.97 -9.85 8.80
C GLN A 405 -6.06 -8.79 8.65
N ASP A 406 -7.16 -8.87 9.40
CA ASP A 406 -8.23 -7.87 9.37
C ASP A 406 -7.73 -6.49 9.82
N TYR A 407 -6.95 -6.43 10.91
CA TYR A 407 -6.37 -5.16 11.37
C TYR A 407 -5.29 -4.63 10.41
N ARG A 408 -4.57 -5.51 9.71
CA ARG A 408 -3.62 -5.08 8.69
C ARG A 408 -4.34 -4.46 7.49
N CYS A 409 -5.41 -5.07 7.01
CA CYS A 409 -6.24 -4.53 5.94
C CYS A 409 -6.92 -3.19 6.33
N LEU A 410 -7.37 -3.07 7.59
CA LEU A 410 -8.02 -1.86 8.09
C LEU A 410 -7.02 -0.71 8.31
N GLU A 411 -5.94 -0.96 9.04
CA GLU A 411 -4.94 0.05 9.41
C GLU A 411 -4.26 0.63 8.18
N LEU A 412 -3.85 -0.25 7.26
CA LEU A 412 -3.11 0.09 6.06
C LEU A 412 -4.01 0.26 4.82
N TRP A 413 -5.32 0.37 5.02
CA TRP A 413 -6.25 0.55 3.91
C TRP A 413 -5.86 1.71 3.01
N GLY A 414 -5.77 1.42 1.70
CA GLY A 414 -5.44 2.41 0.68
C GLY A 414 -3.96 2.77 0.58
N GLU A 415 -3.08 2.18 1.39
CA GLU A 415 -1.64 2.50 1.44
C GLU A 415 -0.76 1.57 0.61
N GLY A 416 -1.35 0.72 -0.23
CA GLY A 416 -0.60 -0.09 -1.19
C GLY A 416 0.01 -1.37 -0.62
N PHE A 417 -0.77 -2.15 0.14
CA PHE A 417 -0.29 -3.38 0.77
C PHE A 417 -1.16 -4.61 0.52
N GLU A 418 -2.47 -4.42 0.36
CA GLU A 418 -3.42 -5.52 0.54
C GLU A 418 -3.30 -6.61 -0.52
N TRP A 419 -3.04 -6.27 -1.79
CA TRP A 419 -2.90 -7.27 -2.83
C TRP A 419 -1.67 -8.16 -2.59
N SER A 420 -0.53 -7.56 -2.25
CA SER A 420 0.69 -8.29 -1.89
C SER A 420 0.51 -9.15 -0.64
N ASP A 421 -0.24 -8.67 0.34
CA ASP A 421 -0.57 -9.42 1.55
C ASP A 421 -1.46 -10.63 1.24
N PHE A 422 -2.52 -10.47 0.43
CA PHE A 422 -3.37 -11.57 -0.01
C PHE A 422 -2.59 -12.63 -0.78
N LYS A 423 -1.64 -12.20 -1.61
CA LYS A 423 -0.69 -13.10 -2.28
C LYS A 423 0.14 -13.89 -1.26
N ARG A 424 0.78 -13.23 -0.28
CA ARG A 424 1.56 -13.90 0.76
C ARG A 424 0.72 -14.89 1.55
N TRP A 425 -0.51 -14.53 1.88
CA TRP A 425 -1.45 -15.37 2.64
C TRP A 425 -2.13 -16.44 1.78
N ASN A 426 -1.95 -16.43 0.48
CA ASN A 426 -2.65 -17.31 -0.47
C ASN A 426 -4.18 -17.20 -0.36
N LYS A 427 -4.68 -16.00 -0.12
CA LYS A 427 -6.12 -15.73 0.00
C LYS A 427 -6.71 -15.33 -1.34
N ALA A 428 -7.92 -15.85 -1.63
CA ALA A 428 -8.71 -15.35 -2.74
C ALA A 428 -9.20 -13.93 -2.47
N VAL A 429 -9.23 -13.09 -3.50
CA VAL A 429 -10.00 -11.84 -3.49
C VAL A 429 -11.45 -12.19 -3.73
N VAL A 430 -12.33 -11.86 -2.79
CA VAL A 430 -13.77 -12.09 -2.89
C VAL A 430 -14.47 -10.74 -2.72
N ARG A 431 -14.99 -10.19 -3.80
CA ARG A 431 -15.77 -8.95 -3.76
C ARG A 431 -17.24 -9.27 -4.06
N LYS A 432 -18.11 -8.81 -3.17
CA LYS A 432 -19.55 -8.99 -3.28
C LYS A 432 -20.21 -7.67 -3.71
N SER A 433 -21.20 -7.79 -4.57
CA SER A 433 -22.07 -6.68 -4.94
C SER A 433 -22.98 -6.28 -3.76
N PHE A 434 -23.65 -5.15 -3.89
CA PHE A 434 -24.67 -4.71 -2.92
C PHE A 434 -25.80 -5.72 -2.76
N ALA A 435 -26.24 -6.34 -3.85
CA ALA A 435 -27.26 -7.39 -3.81
C ALA A 435 -26.80 -8.66 -3.07
N GLU A 436 -25.50 -8.87 -2.94
CA GLU A 436 -24.88 -10.00 -2.23
C GLU A 436 -24.44 -9.64 -0.82
N GLY A 437 -24.76 -8.44 -0.35
CA GLY A 437 -24.39 -7.94 0.99
C GLY A 437 -22.98 -7.36 1.08
N GLY A 438 -22.38 -6.97 -0.04
CA GLY A 438 -21.13 -6.21 -0.11
C GLY A 438 -21.36 -4.78 -0.55
N ASN A 439 -20.32 -4.15 -1.08
CA ASN A 439 -20.37 -2.80 -1.64
C ASN A 439 -19.54 -2.62 -2.93
N ALA A 440 -19.22 -3.72 -3.59
CA ALA A 440 -18.55 -3.68 -4.88
C ALA A 440 -19.56 -3.46 -6.01
N HIS A 441 -19.19 -2.68 -7.01
CA HIS A 441 -19.97 -2.60 -8.24
C HIS A 441 -20.03 -3.94 -8.94
N THR A 442 -21.15 -4.23 -9.60
CA THR A 442 -21.40 -5.55 -10.25
C THR A 442 -20.31 -5.95 -11.26
N SER A 443 -19.67 -5.00 -11.94
CA SER A 443 -18.58 -5.27 -12.89
C SER A 443 -17.27 -5.74 -12.23
N VAL A 444 -17.12 -5.55 -10.92
CA VAL A 444 -15.94 -5.94 -10.14
C VAL A 444 -16.27 -6.86 -8.97
N ALA A 445 -17.54 -7.22 -8.80
CA ALA A 445 -18.03 -8.18 -7.80
C ALA A 445 -17.74 -9.60 -8.29
N ILE A 446 -16.50 -10.04 -8.13
CA ILE A 446 -16.02 -11.34 -8.59
C ILE A 446 -15.15 -12.00 -7.52
N THR A 447 -14.95 -13.29 -7.66
CA THR A 447 -13.94 -14.04 -6.90
C THR A 447 -12.74 -14.31 -7.80
N ILE A 448 -11.54 -13.96 -7.34
CA ILE A 448 -10.28 -14.28 -8.01
C ILE A 448 -9.47 -15.14 -7.06
N LYS A 449 -9.21 -16.38 -7.45
CA LYS A 449 -8.39 -17.30 -6.67
C LYS A 449 -6.90 -17.15 -7.05
N PRO A 450 -5.97 -17.51 -6.16
CA PRO A 450 -4.54 -17.43 -6.49
C PRO A 450 -4.14 -18.22 -7.73
N GLU A 451 -4.76 -19.38 -7.97
CA GLU A 451 -4.53 -20.21 -9.16
C GLU A 451 -5.05 -19.57 -10.45
N ASP A 452 -6.10 -18.75 -10.38
CA ASP A 452 -6.69 -18.08 -11.55
C ASP A 452 -5.85 -16.89 -12.03
N GLY A 453 -5.16 -16.24 -11.11
CA GLY A 453 -4.38 -15.01 -11.32
C GLY A 453 -2.89 -15.26 -11.55
N ASN A 454 -2.48 -16.34 -12.20
CA ASN A 454 -1.05 -16.66 -12.40
C ASN A 454 -0.26 -16.62 -11.09
N LYS A 455 -0.81 -17.21 -10.02
CA LYS A 455 -0.25 -17.16 -8.65
C LYS A 455 0.05 -15.73 -8.20
N TRP A 456 -0.81 -14.80 -8.63
CA TRP A 456 -0.72 -13.38 -8.29
C TRP A 456 0.60 -12.75 -8.70
N THR A 457 1.09 -13.03 -9.90
CA THR A 457 2.25 -12.38 -10.49
C THR A 457 1.85 -11.53 -11.69
N TRP A 458 2.44 -10.36 -11.79
CA TRP A 458 2.40 -9.57 -13.01
C TRP A 458 3.38 -10.16 -14.03
N GLY A 459 3.02 -10.14 -15.30
CA GLY A 459 3.91 -10.55 -16.38
C GLY A 459 5.12 -9.62 -16.49
N VAL A 460 6.31 -10.19 -16.65
CA VAL A 460 7.50 -9.39 -16.96
C VAL A 460 7.29 -8.70 -18.31
N PRO A 461 7.56 -7.39 -18.44
CA PRO A 461 7.33 -6.67 -19.68
C PRO A 461 8.10 -7.29 -20.86
N LEU A 462 7.44 -7.41 -22.01
CA LEU A 462 8.01 -8.02 -23.22
C LEU A 462 9.32 -7.32 -23.66
N ASN A 463 9.43 -6.01 -23.45
CA ASN A 463 10.66 -5.29 -23.77
C ASN A 463 11.87 -5.79 -22.98
N GLU A 464 11.71 -6.28 -21.76
CA GLU A 464 12.85 -6.87 -21.01
C GLU A 464 13.37 -8.10 -21.74
N THR A 465 12.49 -8.98 -22.19
CA THR A 465 12.87 -10.21 -22.87
C THR A 465 13.27 -10.01 -24.34
N ASP A 466 12.77 -8.96 -24.99
CA ASP A 466 13.11 -8.64 -26.37
C ASP A 466 14.48 -7.97 -26.52
N TYR A 467 14.90 -7.20 -25.51
CA TYR A 467 16.15 -6.42 -25.55
C TYR A 467 17.23 -6.90 -24.58
N ASN A 468 16.97 -7.94 -23.79
CA ASN A 468 17.90 -8.60 -22.90
C ASN A 468 18.01 -10.07 -23.30
N ALA A 469 19.04 -10.40 -24.12
CA ALA A 469 19.18 -11.74 -24.69
C ALA A 469 19.37 -12.84 -23.64
N ASP A 470 19.87 -12.51 -22.44
CA ASP A 470 20.09 -13.43 -21.35
C ASP A 470 18.83 -13.63 -20.47
N ALA A 471 17.87 -12.71 -20.54
CA ALA A 471 16.58 -12.85 -19.87
C ALA A 471 15.61 -13.66 -20.74
N THR A 472 15.65 -14.96 -20.59
CA THR A 472 14.63 -15.82 -21.24
C THR A 472 13.28 -15.59 -20.60
N ALA A 473 12.23 -15.37 -21.41
CA ALA A 473 10.88 -15.14 -20.92
C ALA A 473 10.47 -16.21 -19.89
N PRO A 474 9.89 -15.80 -18.75
CA PRO A 474 9.33 -16.77 -17.84
C PRO A 474 8.26 -17.57 -18.60
N LYS A 475 8.34 -18.89 -18.54
CA LYS A 475 7.24 -19.73 -18.98
C LYS A 475 6.11 -19.52 -17.98
N ILE A 476 5.19 -18.66 -18.33
CA ILE A 476 3.89 -18.57 -17.66
C ILE A 476 3.16 -19.85 -18.08
N ASN A 477 3.23 -20.88 -17.25
CA ASN A 477 2.49 -22.13 -17.44
C ASN A 477 1.14 -22.04 -16.77
#